data_2dc0bc00676eb66c868a12858d07afff
#
_entry.id   2dc0bc00676eb66c868a12858d07afff
#
_cell.length_a   1.000
_cell.length_b   1.000
_cell.length_c   1.000
_cell.angle_alpha   90.00
_cell.angle_beta   90.00
_cell.angle_gamma   90.00
#
_symmetry.space_group_name_H-M   'P 1'
#
loop_
_entity.id
_entity.type
_entity.pdbx_description
1 polymer ?
#
loop_
_entity_poly.entity_id
_entity_poly.type
_entity_poly.pdbx_seq_one_letter_code
_entity_poly.pdbx_strand_id
1 'polypeptide(L)'
;YELFQEDLDRLAPHIEGAIHRVPAFGEVGVKKVYNGAICYTPDGNPIVGPAWGLKNFWINEGHSFGITAAGGAGWQLAEWIVDGEPTIDMLGVEPRRYGNYATKSYLKAKNEEAYSHVFIVHYPDEERPAARPLRTSPCYERMKNLGAVFGQKFGWERPNFFATDGMEQKDDWSFRRSKWFDAIKKECENVKKNVGLLDMTAFAKCRIKGPKAEEFLDYLVANKLPKKIGRINLCHALNTKGGVH
;
A
#
# COMPACT_ATOMS: atom_id res chain seq x y z
N TYR A 1 28.64 10.16 2.53
CA TYR A 1 27.88 10.97 1.56
C TYR A 1 28.73 11.08 0.32
N GLU A 2 28.35 10.35 -0.72
CA GLU A 2 29.04 10.35 -2.00
C GLU A 2 28.10 10.92 -3.05
N LEU A 3 28.52 11.97 -3.73
CA LEU A 3 27.82 12.48 -4.90
C LEU A 3 28.32 11.71 -6.13
N PHE A 4 27.41 11.40 -7.02
CA PHE A 4 27.74 10.79 -8.29
C PHE A 4 28.26 11.82 -9.29
N GLN A 5 28.92 11.34 -10.33
CA GLN A 5 29.35 12.17 -11.46
C GLN A 5 28.13 12.84 -12.11
N GLU A 6 28.32 14.05 -12.61
CA GLU A 6 27.29 14.78 -13.34
C GLU A 6 26.90 14.02 -14.61
N ASP A 7 25.61 13.99 -14.91
CA ASP A 7 25.02 13.34 -16.08
C ASP A 7 24.07 14.33 -16.78
N LEU A 8 24.61 15.11 -17.69
CA LEU A 8 23.84 16.11 -18.43
C LEU A 8 22.93 15.49 -19.49
N ASP A 9 23.34 14.36 -20.07
CA ASP A 9 22.51 13.66 -21.07
C ASP A 9 21.19 13.18 -20.45
N ARG A 10 21.26 12.70 -19.19
CA ARG A 10 20.06 12.32 -18.42
C ARG A 10 19.17 13.53 -18.13
N LEU A 11 19.74 14.72 -17.98
CA LEU A 11 18.99 15.94 -17.71
C LEU A 11 18.44 16.62 -18.98
N ALA A 12 18.96 16.27 -20.16
CA ALA A 12 18.61 16.96 -21.41
C ALA A 12 17.09 17.10 -21.64
N PRO A 13 16.24 16.08 -21.51
CA PRO A 13 14.79 16.22 -21.70
C PRO A 13 14.14 17.18 -20.70
N HIS A 14 14.66 17.26 -19.49
CA HIS A 14 14.17 18.18 -18.46
C HIS A 14 14.59 19.62 -18.74
N ILE A 15 15.82 19.81 -19.24
CA ILE A 15 16.33 21.12 -19.66
C ILE A 15 15.52 21.64 -20.85
N GLU A 16 15.27 20.82 -21.86
CA GLU A 16 14.41 21.16 -22.99
C GLU A 16 12.99 21.55 -22.55
N GLY A 17 12.40 20.78 -21.66
CA GLY A 17 11.10 21.08 -21.08
C GLY A 17 11.09 22.38 -20.28
N ALA A 18 12.17 22.69 -19.57
CA ALA A 18 12.34 23.94 -18.84
C ALA A 18 12.45 25.15 -19.80
N ILE A 19 13.26 25.02 -20.85
CA ILE A 19 13.41 26.06 -21.89
C ILE A 19 12.07 26.33 -22.59
N HIS A 20 11.30 25.27 -22.90
CA HIS A 20 9.97 25.41 -23.49
C HIS A 20 9.03 26.26 -22.61
N ARG A 21 9.11 26.10 -21.29
CA ARG A 21 8.27 26.85 -20.33
C ARG A 21 8.79 28.25 -20.02
N VAL A 22 10.10 28.40 -19.97
CA VAL A 22 10.80 29.65 -19.63
C VAL A 22 11.94 29.82 -20.62
N PRO A 23 11.70 30.47 -21.79
CA PRO A 23 12.67 30.60 -22.89
C PRO A 23 14.04 31.14 -22.45
N ALA A 24 14.08 32.01 -21.45
CA ALA A 24 15.31 32.58 -20.91
C ALA A 24 16.31 31.52 -20.42
N PHE A 25 15.87 30.31 -20.09
CA PHE A 25 16.78 29.22 -19.73
C PHE A 25 17.63 28.72 -20.92
N GLY A 26 17.23 29.00 -22.15
CA GLY A 26 18.04 28.72 -23.34
C GLY A 26 19.21 29.69 -23.54
N GLU A 27 19.20 30.84 -22.86
CA GLU A 27 20.22 31.90 -22.98
C GLU A 27 21.26 31.84 -21.83
N VAL A 28 21.08 30.94 -20.86
CA VAL A 28 21.94 30.82 -19.69
C VAL A 28 22.56 29.43 -19.60
N GLY A 29 23.74 29.34 -18.99
CA GLY A 29 24.41 28.05 -18.75
C GLY A 29 24.00 27.38 -17.45
N VAL A 30 24.32 26.10 -17.32
CA VAL A 30 24.19 25.35 -16.08
C VAL A 30 25.36 25.67 -15.17
N LYS A 31 25.11 26.26 -14.01
CA LYS A 31 26.15 26.63 -13.04
C LYS A 31 26.73 25.39 -12.32
N LYS A 32 25.88 24.47 -11.93
CA LYS A 32 26.28 23.26 -11.18
C LYS A 32 25.17 22.23 -11.21
N VAL A 33 25.57 20.96 -11.28
CA VAL A 33 24.70 19.79 -11.13
C VAL A 33 25.03 19.07 -9.84
N TYR A 34 24.01 18.63 -9.12
CA TYR A 34 24.14 17.77 -7.96
C TYR A 34 23.48 16.43 -8.29
N ASN A 35 24.24 15.36 -8.30
CA ASN A 35 23.77 14.02 -8.57
C ASN A 35 24.08 13.13 -7.34
N GLY A 36 23.07 12.50 -6.79
CA GLY A 36 23.22 11.68 -5.59
C GLY A 36 22.13 10.63 -5.43
N ALA A 37 22.37 9.67 -4.54
CA ALA A 37 21.40 8.65 -4.22
C ALA A 37 20.24 9.21 -3.39
N ILE A 38 19.02 8.75 -3.70
CA ILE A 38 17.83 8.98 -2.90
C ILE A 38 17.51 7.70 -2.10
N CYS A 39 17.20 7.85 -0.82
CA CYS A 39 16.61 6.79 -0.03
C CYS A 39 15.13 6.64 -0.43
N TYR A 40 14.77 5.49 -1.00
CA TYR A 40 13.43 5.23 -1.52
C TYR A 40 12.86 3.94 -0.97
N THR A 41 11.58 3.95 -0.68
CA THR A 41 10.83 2.80 -0.13
C THR A 41 9.95 2.16 -1.20
N PRO A 42 9.48 0.92 -1.01
CA PRO A 42 8.66 0.21 -2.00
C PRO A 42 7.34 0.89 -2.35
N ASP A 43 6.83 1.76 -1.51
CA ASP A 43 5.59 2.53 -1.73
C ASP A 43 5.84 4.04 -1.90
N GLY A 44 7.09 4.48 -1.78
CA GLY A 44 7.47 5.90 -1.87
C GLY A 44 7.18 6.71 -0.61
N ASN A 45 6.53 6.12 0.40
CA ASN A 45 6.24 6.79 1.66
C ASN A 45 7.40 6.62 2.66
N PRO A 46 7.66 7.57 3.55
CA PRO A 46 8.68 7.43 4.57
C PRO A 46 8.38 6.29 5.54
N ILE A 47 9.36 5.94 6.37
CA ILE A 47 9.23 4.97 7.45
C ILE A 47 9.33 5.73 8.77
N VAL A 48 8.22 5.86 9.49
CA VAL A 48 8.11 6.65 10.71
C VAL A 48 7.41 5.84 11.79
N GLY A 49 8.06 5.63 12.93
CA GLY A 49 7.45 4.92 14.06
C GLY A 49 8.37 3.91 14.75
N PRO A 50 7.82 3.06 15.62
CA PRO A 50 8.60 2.07 16.37
C PRO A 50 9.13 0.95 15.47
N ALA A 51 10.38 0.58 15.65
CA ALA A 51 11.00 -0.51 14.91
C ALA A 51 10.44 -1.88 15.33
N TRP A 52 10.36 -2.80 14.37
CA TRP A 52 9.96 -4.18 14.62
C TRP A 52 10.85 -4.88 15.65
N GLY A 53 10.22 -5.44 16.68
CA GLY A 53 10.88 -6.30 17.66
C GLY A 53 11.91 -5.60 18.55
N LEU A 54 12.08 -4.30 18.42
CA LEU A 54 12.99 -3.50 19.24
C LEU A 54 12.21 -2.58 20.18
N LYS A 55 12.63 -2.57 21.44
CA LYS A 55 12.05 -1.67 22.44
C LYS A 55 12.82 -0.37 22.50
N ASN A 56 12.11 0.75 22.53
CA ASN A 56 12.68 2.11 22.57
C ASN A 56 13.60 2.44 21.37
N PHE A 57 13.37 1.81 20.23
CA PHE A 57 14.05 2.13 18.99
C PHE A 57 13.03 2.66 17.98
N TRP A 58 13.24 3.87 17.51
CA TRP A 58 12.34 4.60 16.64
C TRP A 58 13.00 4.90 15.30
N ILE A 59 12.23 4.86 14.24
CA ILE A 59 12.69 5.08 12.87
C ILE A 59 12.02 6.35 12.35
N ASN A 60 12.78 7.16 11.64
CA ASN A 60 12.30 8.30 10.87
C ASN A 60 13.21 8.49 9.65
N GLU A 61 12.94 7.74 8.60
CA GLU A 61 13.79 7.66 7.41
C GLU A 61 12.99 7.42 6.13
N GLY A 62 13.69 7.29 4.98
CA GLY A 62 13.06 7.00 3.70
C GLY A 62 12.27 8.18 3.12
N HIS A 63 12.61 9.39 3.51
CA HIS A 63 11.95 10.60 3.03
C HIS A 63 12.46 11.01 1.64
N SER A 64 11.82 10.53 0.58
CA SER A 64 12.10 11.01 -0.80
C SER A 64 11.69 12.48 -0.98
N PHE A 65 10.63 12.92 -0.30
CA PHE A 65 10.17 14.30 -0.23
C PHE A 65 10.44 14.91 1.17
N GLY A 66 11.69 14.82 1.62
CA GLY A 66 12.08 15.12 2.99
C GLY A 66 11.71 16.53 3.47
N ILE A 67 11.96 17.56 2.67
CA ILE A 67 11.64 18.95 3.03
C ILE A 67 10.13 19.13 3.25
N THR A 68 9.31 18.53 2.40
CA THR A 68 7.85 18.62 2.50
C THR A 68 7.29 17.87 3.71
N ALA A 69 7.84 16.69 4.02
CA ALA A 69 7.29 15.77 5.01
C ALA A 69 7.92 15.92 6.41
N ALA A 70 9.14 16.46 6.51
CA ALA A 70 9.94 16.41 7.74
C ALA A 70 9.25 17.03 8.96
N GLY A 71 8.58 18.17 8.80
CA GLY A 71 7.90 18.86 9.90
C GLY A 71 6.78 18.01 10.51
N GLY A 72 5.89 17.50 9.66
CA GLY A 72 4.78 16.65 10.09
C GLY A 72 5.23 15.30 10.65
N ALA A 73 6.18 14.65 9.97
CA ALA A 73 6.73 13.37 10.42
C ALA A 73 7.42 13.48 11.77
N GLY A 74 8.24 14.52 11.96
CA GLY A 74 8.92 14.77 13.23
C GLY A 74 7.95 15.07 14.37
N TRP A 75 6.92 15.87 14.11
CA TRP A 75 5.88 16.18 15.07
C TRP A 75 5.13 14.91 15.52
N GLN A 76 4.58 14.16 14.57
CA GLN A 76 3.82 12.95 14.89
C GLN A 76 4.67 11.88 15.59
N LEU A 77 5.95 11.76 15.21
CA LEU A 77 6.87 10.86 15.89
C LEU A 77 7.16 11.31 17.34
N ALA A 78 7.31 12.60 17.57
CA ALA A 78 7.54 13.14 18.91
C ALA A 78 6.34 12.87 19.84
N GLU A 79 5.11 13.15 19.37
CA GLU A 79 3.88 12.82 20.11
C GLU A 79 3.78 11.32 20.39
N TRP A 80 4.06 10.49 19.40
CA TRP A 80 4.04 9.04 19.57
C TRP A 80 5.03 8.53 20.62
N ILE A 81 6.24 9.12 20.67
CA ILE A 81 7.25 8.76 21.69
C ILE A 81 6.80 9.19 23.09
N VAL A 82 6.22 10.39 23.22
CA VAL A 82 5.85 10.98 24.52
C VAL A 82 4.53 10.42 25.03
N ASP A 83 3.52 10.35 24.19
CA ASP A 83 2.15 10.02 24.58
C ASP A 83 1.81 8.53 24.35
N GLY A 84 2.69 7.78 23.67
CA GLY A 84 2.53 6.35 23.41
C GLY A 84 1.71 6.03 22.15
N GLU A 85 1.03 7.01 21.58
CA GLU A 85 0.27 6.89 20.31
C GLU A 85 0.32 8.18 19.50
N PRO A 86 0.29 8.10 18.17
CA PRO A 86 0.21 9.30 17.32
C PRO A 86 -1.20 9.89 17.35
N THR A 87 -1.32 11.20 17.07
CA THR A 87 -2.62 11.89 17.05
C THR A 87 -3.40 11.70 15.76
N ILE A 88 -2.74 11.18 14.72
CA ILE A 88 -3.34 10.85 13.41
C ILE A 88 -3.01 9.40 13.03
N ASP A 89 -3.72 8.86 12.05
CA ASP A 89 -3.41 7.55 11.48
C ASP A 89 -2.05 7.56 10.77
N MET A 90 -1.11 6.76 11.29
CA MET A 90 0.25 6.60 10.76
C MET A 90 0.45 5.28 10.00
N LEU A 91 -0.61 4.47 9.78
CA LEU A 91 -0.50 3.15 9.15
C LEU A 91 0.23 3.18 7.80
N GLY A 92 0.00 4.24 7.01
CA GLY A 92 0.64 4.42 5.70
C GLY A 92 2.15 4.69 5.74
N VAL A 93 2.71 4.99 6.91
CA VAL A 93 4.14 5.33 7.07
C VAL A 93 4.84 4.50 8.15
N GLU A 94 4.12 3.77 9.00
CA GLU A 94 4.77 3.01 10.07
C GLU A 94 5.55 1.77 9.55
N PRO A 95 6.66 1.38 10.24
CA PRO A 95 7.50 0.25 9.81
C PRO A 95 6.74 -1.08 9.70
N ARG A 96 5.70 -1.28 10.53
CA ARG A 96 4.92 -2.53 10.59
C ARG A 96 4.08 -2.80 9.33
N ARG A 97 3.95 -1.84 8.43
CA ARG A 97 3.31 -2.07 7.12
C ARG A 97 4.11 -3.04 6.24
N TYR A 98 5.41 -3.18 6.51
CA TYR A 98 6.25 -4.20 5.89
C TYR A 98 6.42 -5.40 6.81
N GLY A 99 6.25 -6.60 6.27
CA GLY A 99 6.50 -7.85 6.97
C GLY A 99 7.78 -8.53 6.48
N ASN A 100 7.99 -9.78 6.91
CA ASN A 100 9.15 -10.59 6.52
C ASN A 100 9.25 -10.86 5.00
N TYR A 101 8.23 -10.51 4.24
CA TYR A 101 8.23 -10.62 2.79
C TYR A 101 9.10 -9.55 2.11
N ALA A 102 9.45 -8.48 2.80
CA ALA A 102 10.26 -7.39 2.27
C ALA A 102 11.74 -7.80 2.15
N THR A 103 12.02 -8.79 1.31
CA THR A 103 13.36 -9.29 1.01
C THR A 103 14.13 -8.29 0.14
N LYS A 104 15.45 -8.46 0.01
CA LYS A 104 16.28 -7.61 -0.86
C LYS A 104 15.79 -7.61 -2.33
N SER A 105 15.36 -8.74 -2.84
CA SER A 105 14.82 -8.85 -4.21
C SER A 105 13.48 -8.11 -4.36
N TYR A 106 12.61 -8.24 -3.38
CA TYR A 106 11.35 -7.48 -3.32
C TYR A 106 11.62 -5.97 -3.28
N LEU A 107 12.50 -5.52 -2.38
CA LEU A 107 12.86 -4.10 -2.25
C LEU A 107 13.42 -3.55 -3.56
N LYS A 108 14.35 -4.27 -4.21
CA LYS A 108 14.92 -3.83 -5.48
C LYS A 108 13.83 -3.62 -6.54
N ALA A 109 13.00 -4.63 -6.78
CA ALA A 109 11.98 -4.58 -7.82
C ALA A 109 10.89 -3.51 -7.51
N LYS A 110 10.44 -3.43 -6.27
CA LYS A 110 9.41 -2.45 -5.89
C LYS A 110 9.91 -1.02 -5.83
N ASN A 111 11.14 -0.78 -5.37
CA ASN A 111 11.70 0.58 -5.34
C ASN A 111 11.93 1.11 -6.76
N GLU A 112 12.40 0.25 -7.68
CA GLU A 112 12.57 0.61 -9.08
C GLU A 112 11.24 0.97 -9.73
N GLU A 113 10.22 0.13 -9.56
CA GLU A 113 8.87 0.39 -10.05
C GLU A 113 8.28 1.66 -9.43
N ALA A 114 8.32 1.80 -8.11
CA ALA A 114 7.76 2.94 -7.40
C ALA A 114 8.41 4.26 -7.82
N TYR A 115 9.75 4.27 -7.94
CA TYR A 115 10.47 5.45 -8.38
C TYR A 115 10.18 5.84 -9.83
N SER A 116 10.12 4.86 -10.73
CA SER A 116 9.82 5.11 -12.15
C SER A 116 8.42 5.68 -12.38
N HIS A 117 7.49 5.45 -11.43
CA HIS A 117 6.10 5.89 -11.54
C HIS A 117 5.76 7.11 -10.67
N VAL A 118 6.71 7.67 -9.93
CA VAL A 118 6.42 8.72 -8.93
C VAL A 118 5.75 9.97 -9.50
N PHE A 119 6.05 10.33 -10.73
CA PHE A 119 5.48 11.50 -11.41
C PHE A 119 4.50 11.16 -12.55
N ILE A 120 4.14 9.89 -12.67
CA ILE A 120 3.14 9.45 -13.66
C ILE A 120 1.75 9.58 -13.05
N VAL A 121 0.80 10.08 -13.84
CA VAL A 121 -0.60 10.07 -13.44
C VAL A 121 -1.12 8.64 -13.46
N HIS A 122 -1.57 8.15 -12.30
CA HIS A 122 -2.09 6.80 -12.15
C HIS A 122 -3.56 6.74 -12.52
N TYR A 123 -3.97 5.61 -13.10
CA TYR A 123 -5.37 5.30 -13.26
C TYR A 123 -6.00 4.92 -11.91
N PRO A 124 -7.30 5.16 -11.71
CA PRO A 124 -8.00 4.59 -10.56
C PRO A 124 -7.82 3.07 -10.51
N ASP A 125 -7.58 2.54 -9.31
CA ASP A 125 -7.39 1.11 -9.04
C ASP A 125 -6.23 0.45 -9.81
N GLU A 126 -5.26 1.23 -10.29
CA GLU A 126 -4.09 0.72 -10.96
C GLU A 126 -3.24 -0.15 -10.01
N GLU A 127 -3.00 -1.38 -10.41
CA GLU A 127 -2.19 -2.35 -9.68
C GLU A 127 -0.79 -2.47 -10.27
N ARG A 128 0.22 -2.38 -9.42
CA ARG A 128 1.63 -2.45 -9.86
C ARG A 128 2.12 -3.89 -9.91
N PRO A 129 2.71 -4.33 -11.05
CA PRO A 129 3.06 -5.74 -11.26
C PRO A 129 4.37 -6.20 -10.62
N ALA A 130 5.30 -5.31 -10.25
CA ALA A 130 6.61 -5.73 -9.77
C ALA A 130 6.54 -6.59 -8.50
N ALA A 131 7.42 -7.58 -8.42
CA ALA A 131 7.54 -8.53 -7.31
C ALA A 131 6.24 -9.31 -6.98
N ARG A 132 5.39 -9.58 -7.96
CA ARG A 132 4.16 -10.39 -7.84
C ARG A 132 4.29 -11.73 -8.57
N PRO A 133 3.58 -12.80 -8.10
CA PRO A 133 2.83 -12.88 -6.86
C PRO A 133 3.76 -12.97 -5.64
N LEU A 134 3.34 -12.40 -4.48
CA LEU A 134 4.14 -12.44 -3.25
C LEU A 134 3.56 -13.42 -2.23
N ARG A 135 2.27 -13.33 -1.95
CA ARG A 135 1.51 -14.23 -1.09
C ARG A 135 0.29 -14.70 -1.84
N THR A 136 0.10 -16.02 -1.88
CA THR A 136 -1.03 -16.64 -2.56
C THR A 136 -1.87 -17.48 -1.60
N SER A 137 -3.17 -17.51 -1.81
CA SER A 137 -4.05 -18.43 -1.11
C SER A 137 -3.91 -19.86 -1.64
N PRO A 138 -4.33 -20.88 -0.89
CA PRO A 138 -4.42 -22.25 -1.41
C PRO A 138 -5.31 -22.38 -2.66
N CYS A 139 -6.20 -21.43 -2.87
CA CYS A 139 -7.13 -21.41 -4.01
C CYS A 139 -6.60 -20.61 -5.22
N TYR A 140 -5.41 -20.02 -5.12
CA TYR A 140 -4.87 -19.09 -6.12
C TYR A 140 -4.87 -19.67 -7.54
N GLU A 141 -4.24 -20.81 -7.74
CA GLU A 141 -4.14 -21.43 -9.08
C GLU A 141 -5.52 -21.84 -9.60
N ARG A 142 -6.42 -22.31 -8.73
CA ARG A 142 -7.79 -22.63 -9.14
C ARG A 142 -8.54 -21.38 -9.59
N MET A 143 -8.44 -20.28 -8.87
CA MET A 143 -9.06 -19.01 -9.25
C MET A 143 -8.46 -18.46 -10.53
N LYS A 144 -7.14 -18.54 -10.69
CA LYS A 144 -6.44 -18.14 -11.91
C LYS A 144 -6.96 -18.89 -13.13
N ASN A 145 -7.11 -20.21 -13.03
CA ASN A 145 -7.65 -21.06 -14.09
C ASN A 145 -9.14 -20.77 -14.39
N LEU A 146 -9.87 -20.17 -13.45
CA LEU A 146 -11.23 -19.71 -13.65
C LEU A 146 -11.32 -18.28 -14.21
N GLY A 147 -10.18 -17.70 -14.58
CA GLY A 147 -10.15 -16.36 -15.18
C GLY A 147 -9.97 -15.21 -14.18
N ALA A 148 -9.57 -15.48 -12.93
CA ALA A 148 -9.34 -14.41 -11.96
C ALA A 148 -8.25 -13.42 -12.41
N VAL A 149 -8.58 -12.16 -12.38
CA VAL A 149 -7.63 -11.04 -12.47
C VAL A 149 -7.34 -10.55 -11.07
N PHE A 150 -6.05 -10.58 -10.70
CA PHE A 150 -5.65 -10.35 -9.32
C PHE A 150 -5.16 -8.93 -9.08
N GLY A 151 -5.56 -8.37 -7.94
CA GLY A 151 -4.93 -7.25 -7.27
C GLY A 151 -4.17 -7.69 -6.02
N GLN A 152 -3.43 -6.78 -5.41
CA GLN A 152 -2.62 -7.08 -4.24
C GLN A 152 -3.00 -6.18 -3.06
N LYS A 153 -3.19 -6.77 -1.87
CA LYS A 153 -3.30 -6.04 -0.59
C LYS A 153 -2.39 -6.68 0.46
N PHE A 154 -1.50 -5.87 1.04
CA PHE A 154 -0.51 -6.33 2.04
C PHE A 154 0.29 -7.57 1.59
N GLY A 155 0.63 -7.61 0.31
CA GLY A 155 1.34 -8.72 -0.32
C GLY A 155 0.47 -9.92 -0.72
N TRP A 156 -0.81 -9.98 -0.35
CA TRP A 156 -1.73 -11.03 -0.74
C TRP A 156 -2.35 -10.78 -2.10
N GLU A 157 -2.27 -11.80 -2.97
CA GLU A 157 -3.03 -11.82 -4.23
C GLU A 157 -4.51 -12.06 -3.92
N ARG A 158 -5.36 -11.18 -4.42
CA ARG A 158 -6.82 -11.25 -4.26
C ARG A 158 -7.48 -11.04 -5.60
N PRO A 159 -8.47 -11.88 -6.00
CA PRO A 159 -9.20 -11.65 -7.23
C PRO A 159 -9.97 -10.32 -7.14
N ASN A 160 -9.73 -9.43 -8.10
CA ASN A 160 -10.51 -8.22 -8.27
C ASN A 160 -11.81 -8.53 -9.02
N PHE A 161 -11.72 -9.37 -10.04
CA PHE A 161 -12.86 -9.88 -10.81
C PHE A 161 -12.45 -11.15 -11.56
N PHE A 162 -13.42 -11.84 -12.14
CA PHE A 162 -13.18 -12.96 -13.04
C PHE A 162 -13.51 -12.56 -14.48
N ALA A 163 -12.54 -12.71 -15.37
CA ALA A 163 -12.72 -12.46 -16.80
C ALA A 163 -13.83 -13.39 -17.34
N THR A 164 -14.80 -12.81 -18.02
CA THR A 164 -15.86 -13.58 -18.70
C THR A 164 -15.41 -13.99 -20.09
N ASP A 165 -16.18 -14.89 -20.74
CA ASP A 165 -15.91 -15.36 -22.08
C ASP A 165 -15.61 -14.22 -23.05
N GLY A 166 -14.46 -14.31 -23.74
CA GLY A 166 -13.99 -13.30 -24.67
C GLY A 166 -13.23 -12.11 -24.04
N MET A 167 -13.13 -12.04 -22.71
CA MET A 167 -12.26 -11.06 -22.05
C MET A 167 -10.84 -11.58 -21.90
N GLU A 168 -9.87 -10.72 -22.15
CA GLU A 168 -8.49 -10.99 -21.76
C GLU A 168 -8.37 -11.00 -20.23
N GLN A 169 -7.66 -11.97 -19.68
CA GLN A 169 -7.42 -12.10 -18.24
C GLN A 169 -6.37 -11.10 -17.76
N LYS A 170 -6.69 -9.83 -17.92
CA LYS A 170 -5.87 -8.72 -17.42
C LYS A 170 -6.74 -7.52 -17.04
N ASP A 171 -6.23 -6.68 -16.19
CA ASP A 171 -6.83 -5.37 -15.91
C ASP A 171 -6.53 -4.40 -17.07
N ASP A 172 -7.48 -3.52 -17.34
CA ASP A 172 -7.37 -2.48 -18.35
C ASP A 172 -7.89 -1.17 -17.73
N TRP A 173 -6.97 -0.49 -17.08
CA TRP A 173 -7.27 0.72 -16.30
C TRP A 173 -7.71 1.88 -17.17
N SER A 174 -8.66 2.64 -16.69
CA SER A 174 -9.22 3.78 -17.41
C SER A 174 -9.74 4.85 -16.47
N PHE A 175 -9.69 6.12 -16.89
CA PHE A 175 -10.41 7.21 -16.24
C PHE A 175 -11.92 7.20 -16.51
N ARG A 176 -12.38 6.29 -17.35
CA ARG A 176 -13.80 6.06 -17.65
C ARG A 176 -14.25 4.77 -16.93
N ARG A 177 -15.43 4.26 -17.30
CA ARG A 177 -15.91 2.98 -16.80
C ARG A 177 -14.94 1.86 -17.19
N SER A 178 -14.45 1.15 -16.18
CA SER A 178 -13.49 0.07 -16.36
C SER A 178 -14.12 -1.12 -17.09
N LYS A 179 -13.32 -1.85 -17.87
CA LYS A 179 -13.79 -3.01 -18.65
C LYS A 179 -14.30 -4.17 -17.77
N TRP A 180 -13.84 -4.27 -16.54
CA TRP A 180 -14.34 -5.27 -15.57
C TRP A 180 -15.77 -5.00 -15.09
N PHE A 181 -16.37 -3.85 -15.39
CA PHE A 181 -17.70 -3.49 -14.87
C PHE A 181 -18.78 -4.53 -15.17
N ASP A 182 -18.82 -5.04 -16.41
CA ASP A 182 -19.83 -6.04 -16.80
C ASP A 182 -19.55 -7.42 -16.18
N ALA A 183 -18.28 -7.77 -15.95
CA ALA A 183 -17.90 -8.98 -15.23
C ALA A 183 -18.38 -8.92 -13.77
N ILE A 184 -18.07 -7.85 -13.05
CA ILE A 184 -18.50 -7.66 -11.66
C ILE A 184 -20.03 -7.56 -11.56
N LYS A 185 -20.69 -6.93 -12.54
CA LYS A 185 -22.17 -6.92 -12.60
C LYS A 185 -22.74 -8.32 -12.61
N LYS A 186 -22.21 -9.21 -13.46
CA LYS A 186 -22.63 -10.63 -13.54
C LYS A 186 -22.40 -11.38 -12.22
N GLU A 187 -21.25 -11.15 -11.57
CA GLU A 187 -20.95 -11.72 -10.25
C GLU A 187 -21.97 -11.26 -9.19
N CYS A 188 -22.23 -9.96 -9.12
CA CYS A 188 -23.23 -9.39 -8.21
C CYS A 188 -24.66 -9.95 -8.46
N GLU A 189 -25.07 -10.06 -9.72
CA GLU A 189 -26.35 -10.63 -10.08
C GLU A 189 -26.46 -12.13 -9.70
N ASN A 190 -25.34 -12.86 -9.89
CA ASN A 190 -25.29 -14.27 -9.48
C ASN A 190 -25.41 -14.44 -7.97
N VAL A 191 -24.69 -13.64 -7.18
CA VAL A 191 -24.76 -13.69 -5.71
C VAL A 191 -26.17 -13.35 -5.21
N LYS A 192 -26.86 -12.42 -5.87
CA LYS A 192 -28.25 -12.07 -5.52
C LYS A 192 -29.28 -13.18 -5.82
N LYS A 193 -29.07 -13.91 -6.91
CA LYS A 193 -30.05 -14.92 -7.41
C LYS A 193 -29.73 -16.35 -6.98
N ASN A 194 -28.44 -16.62 -6.75
CA ASN A 194 -27.93 -17.96 -6.49
C ASN A 194 -27.03 -17.94 -5.26
N VAL A 195 -25.78 -18.48 -5.38
CA VAL A 195 -24.81 -18.58 -4.31
C VAL A 195 -23.46 -18.09 -4.83
N GLY A 196 -22.69 -17.44 -3.94
CA GLY A 196 -21.32 -17.02 -4.20
C GLY A 196 -20.33 -17.68 -3.25
N LEU A 197 -19.11 -17.91 -3.74
CA LEU A 197 -17.96 -18.35 -2.94
C LEU A 197 -16.90 -17.25 -2.95
N LEU A 198 -16.49 -16.81 -1.77
CA LEU A 198 -15.49 -15.75 -1.61
C LEU A 198 -14.27 -16.29 -0.87
N ASP A 199 -13.07 -16.12 -1.45
CA ASP A 199 -11.81 -16.42 -0.77
C ASP A 199 -11.45 -15.32 0.22
N MET A 200 -11.53 -15.63 1.51
CA MET A 200 -11.23 -14.73 2.62
C MET A 200 -9.83 -14.97 3.22
N THR A 201 -8.93 -15.69 2.52
CA THR A 201 -7.61 -16.08 3.03
C THR A 201 -6.74 -14.87 3.38
N ALA A 202 -6.85 -13.78 2.64
CA ALA A 202 -6.06 -12.57 2.85
C ALA A 202 -6.41 -11.80 4.16
N PHE A 203 -7.55 -12.05 4.75
CA PHE A 203 -7.92 -11.47 6.05
C PHE A 203 -7.23 -12.19 7.19
N ALA A 204 -6.78 -11.46 8.21
CA ALA A 204 -6.21 -12.04 9.42
C ALA A 204 -7.25 -12.86 10.20
N LYS A 205 -6.84 -13.97 10.79
CA LYS A 205 -7.66 -14.83 11.66
C LYS A 205 -6.95 -14.95 13.00
N CYS A 206 -7.54 -14.36 14.03
CA CYS A 206 -7.02 -14.43 15.38
C CYS A 206 -7.90 -15.34 16.24
N ARG A 207 -7.28 -16.28 16.97
CA ARG A 207 -7.96 -17.12 17.94
C ARG A 207 -7.57 -16.68 19.35
N ILE A 208 -8.55 -16.22 20.12
CA ILE A 208 -8.37 -15.76 21.48
C ILE A 208 -8.87 -16.87 22.43
N LYS A 209 -8.05 -17.27 23.39
CA LYS A 209 -8.35 -18.34 24.35
C LYS A 209 -7.92 -17.92 25.75
N GLY A 210 -8.63 -18.41 26.74
CA GLY A 210 -8.31 -18.23 28.16
C GLY A 210 -9.54 -17.92 28.99
N PRO A 211 -9.45 -18.00 30.33
CA PRO A 211 -10.60 -17.80 31.22
C PRO A 211 -11.22 -16.40 31.13
N LYS A 212 -10.46 -15.40 30.66
CA LYS A 212 -10.91 -14.01 30.47
C LYS A 212 -11.01 -13.60 29.01
N ALA A 213 -11.10 -14.54 28.07
CA ALA A 213 -11.14 -14.23 26.63
C ALA A 213 -12.38 -13.42 26.24
N GLU A 214 -13.53 -13.73 26.82
CA GLU A 214 -14.78 -13.00 26.58
C GLU A 214 -14.73 -11.58 27.15
N GLU A 215 -14.28 -11.43 28.41
CA GLU A 215 -14.09 -10.13 29.06
C GLU A 215 -13.13 -9.23 28.29
N PHE A 216 -12.01 -9.80 27.81
CA PHE A 216 -11.03 -9.07 26.99
C PHE A 216 -11.65 -8.60 25.66
N LEU A 217 -12.40 -9.46 24.98
CA LEU A 217 -13.02 -9.10 23.71
C LEU A 217 -14.13 -8.07 23.90
N ASP A 218 -14.95 -8.19 24.97
CA ASP A 218 -15.99 -7.22 25.29
C ASP A 218 -15.45 -5.83 25.60
N TYR A 219 -14.25 -5.78 26.21
CA TYR A 219 -13.52 -4.53 26.45
C TYR A 219 -12.93 -3.94 25.13
N LEU A 220 -12.40 -4.81 24.26
CA LEU A 220 -11.68 -4.40 23.05
C LEU A 220 -12.60 -3.86 21.95
N VAL A 221 -13.77 -4.48 21.77
CA VAL A 221 -14.67 -4.14 20.65
C VAL A 221 -15.84 -3.27 21.09
N ALA A 222 -16.23 -2.36 20.22
CA ALA A 222 -17.33 -1.42 20.51
C ALA A 222 -18.72 -2.06 20.48
N ASN A 223 -18.86 -3.27 19.91
CA ASN A 223 -20.12 -3.95 19.75
C ASN A 223 -20.30 -5.06 20.80
N LYS A 224 -21.55 -5.35 21.15
CA LYS A 224 -21.85 -6.49 22.02
C LYS A 224 -21.43 -7.82 21.39
N LEU A 225 -20.74 -8.66 22.16
CA LEU A 225 -20.38 -9.99 21.73
C LEU A 225 -21.61 -10.90 21.53
N PRO A 226 -21.56 -11.82 20.56
CA PRO A 226 -22.64 -12.79 20.37
C PRO A 226 -22.70 -13.78 21.54
N LYS A 227 -23.86 -13.92 22.16
CA LYS A 227 -24.08 -14.86 23.29
C LYS A 227 -24.29 -16.30 22.83
N LYS A 228 -24.65 -16.51 21.57
CA LYS A 228 -24.93 -17.85 21.03
C LYS A 228 -23.73 -18.36 20.25
N ILE A 229 -23.25 -19.56 20.61
CA ILE A 229 -22.17 -20.24 19.87
C ILE A 229 -22.53 -20.37 18.38
N GLY A 230 -21.56 -20.08 17.52
CA GLY A 230 -21.72 -20.11 16.06
C GLY A 230 -22.29 -18.83 15.45
N ARG A 231 -22.65 -17.83 16.25
CA ARG A 231 -23.01 -16.51 15.71
C ARG A 231 -21.79 -15.68 15.36
N ILE A 232 -21.94 -14.89 14.30
CA ILE A 232 -20.95 -13.92 13.83
C ILE A 232 -21.55 -12.52 13.97
N ASN A 233 -20.78 -11.59 14.52
CA ASN A 233 -21.11 -10.18 14.55
C ASN A 233 -19.98 -9.38 13.88
N LEU A 234 -20.35 -8.31 13.17
CA LEU A 234 -19.40 -7.29 12.77
C LEU A 234 -19.11 -6.41 13.99
N CYS A 235 -17.82 -6.23 14.29
CA CYS A 235 -17.36 -5.43 15.41
C CYS A 235 -16.29 -4.46 14.94
N HIS A 236 -16.22 -3.30 15.59
CA HIS A 236 -15.14 -2.33 15.40
C HIS A 236 -14.27 -2.28 16.65
N ALA A 237 -12.95 -2.26 16.47
CA ALA A 237 -12.02 -1.77 17.47
C ALA A 237 -11.88 -0.25 17.26
N LEU A 238 -11.98 0.51 18.34
CA LEU A 238 -11.89 1.96 18.29
C LEU A 238 -10.65 2.42 19.05
N ASN A 239 -10.08 3.54 18.61
CA ASN A 239 -9.08 4.25 19.40
C ASN A 239 -9.74 5.04 20.52
N THR A 240 -8.93 5.66 21.39
CA THR A 240 -9.39 6.44 22.55
C THR A 240 -10.27 7.65 22.19
N LYS A 241 -10.21 8.08 20.92
CA LYS A 241 -11.02 9.20 20.38
C LYS A 241 -12.29 8.74 19.64
N GLY A 242 -12.55 7.43 19.63
CA GLY A 242 -13.70 6.83 18.93
C GLY A 242 -13.52 6.64 17.42
N GLY A 243 -12.34 6.85 16.89
CA GLY A 243 -12.01 6.52 15.50
C GLY A 243 -11.90 5.01 15.28
N VAL A 244 -12.33 4.52 14.12
CA VAL A 244 -12.17 3.11 13.74
C VAL A 244 -10.74 2.83 13.34
N HIS A 245 -10.19 1.75 13.90
CA HIS A 245 -8.86 1.24 13.54
C HIS A 245 -8.92 0.31 12.33
#